data_fd401b17235ef43053a74339d572e5ae
#
_entry.id   fd401b17235ef43053a74339d572e5ae
#
_cell.length_a   1.000
_cell.length_b   1.000
_cell.length_c   1.000
_cell.angle_alpha   90.00
_cell.angle_beta   90.00
_cell.angle_gamma   90.00
#
_symmetry.space_group_name_H-M   'P 1'
#
loop_
_entity.id
_entity.type
_entity.pdbx_description
1 polymer ?
#
loop_
_entity_poly.entity_id
_entity_poly.type
_entity_poly.pdbx_seq_one_letter_code
_entity_poly.pdbx_strand_id
1 'polypeptide(L)'
;MKAKSKADRLSVRLVHMEILLALALLGVVFLTAAHSDTVSARQQMATTIRYIREQCNRYNRIELASETKSLMRVMESVGHIARQMAADGEEGAPLSEYAQMGYVSGLIVMDETGFVLSDYHGTGEAPRQLGEYLDSPALLDAALYPEKRYATRFACEDGSMIDLAAVGRRDAPGIVAAY
;
A
#
# COMPACT_ATOMS: atom_id res chain seq x y z
N MET A 1 25.95 60.83 -66.72
CA MET A 1 25.95 60.62 -65.27
C MET A 1 24.71 59.93 -64.68
N LYS A 2 23.62 59.66 -65.42
CA LYS A 2 22.36 59.04 -64.87
C LYS A 2 22.37 57.50 -64.74
N ALA A 3 23.24 56.77 -65.46
CA ALA A 3 23.26 55.29 -65.43
C ALA A 3 23.88 54.66 -64.17
N LYS A 4 24.90 55.33 -63.59
CA LYS A 4 25.60 54.85 -62.36
C LYS A 4 24.70 54.86 -61.15
N SER A 5 23.77 55.80 -61.03
CA SER A 5 22.81 55.90 -59.91
C SER A 5 21.72 54.81 -59.93
N LYS A 6 21.40 54.24 -61.08
CA LYS A 6 20.40 53.14 -61.19
C LYS A 6 20.99 51.79 -60.81
N ALA A 7 22.25 51.55 -61.13
CA ALA A 7 22.98 50.32 -60.75
C ALA A 7 23.21 50.23 -59.20
N ASP A 8 23.59 51.36 -58.58
CA ASP A 8 23.75 51.43 -57.15
C ASP A 8 22.45 51.21 -56.39
N ARG A 9 21.32 51.65 -56.85
CA ARG A 9 20.00 51.40 -56.25
C ARG A 9 19.55 49.95 -56.42
N LEU A 10 19.96 49.31 -57.52
CA LEU A 10 19.62 47.88 -57.75
C LEU A 10 20.45 46.97 -56.84
N SER A 11 21.75 47.24 -56.65
CA SER A 11 22.63 46.51 -55.76
C SER A 11 22.20 46.64 -54.33
N VAL A 12 21.79 47.81 -53.86
CA VAL A 12 21.28 48.00 -52.46
C VAL A 12 19.97 47.23 -52.25
N ARG A 13 19.08 47.15 -53.24
CA ARG A 13 17.84 46.34 -53.13
C ARG A 13 18.12 44.87 -53.11
N LEU A 14 19.09 44.35 -53.85
CA LEU A 14 19.51 42.94 -53.81
C LEU A 14 20.08 42.59 -52.48
N VAL A 15 20.95 43.39 -51.88
CA VAL A 15 21.50 43.19 -50.60
C VAL A 15 20.41 43.16 -49.48
N HIS A 16 19.42 44.06 -49.55
CA HIS A 16 18.30 44.07 -48.63
C HIS A 16 17.42 42.82 -48.77
N MET A 17 17.22 42.30 -49.97
CA MET A 17 16.49 41.05 -50.21
C MET A 17 17.21 39.87 -49.68
N GLU A 18 18.55 39.79 -49.82
CA GLU A 18 19.38 38.71 -49.25
C GLU A 18 19.34 38.72 -47.73
N ILE A 19 19.41 39.89 -47.10
CA ILE A 19 19.31 40.04 -45.65
C ILE A 19 17.92 39.59 -45.14
N LEU A 20 16.84 40.00 -45.82
CA LEU A 20 15.48 39.58 -45.47
C LEU A 20 15.28 38.08 -45.65
N LEU A 21 15.82 37.48 -46.69
CA LEU A 21 15.77 36.03 -46.90
C LEU A 21 16.53 35.27 -45.81
N ALA A 22 17.73 35.76 -45.45
CA ALA A 22 18.53 35.17 -44.38
C ALA A 22 17.82 35.24 -43.02
N LEU A 23 17.19 36.38 -42.70
CA LEU A 23 16.40 36.55 -41.45
C LEU A 23 15.15 35.65 -41.44
N ALA A 24 14.47 35.49 -42.60
CA ALA A 24 13.33 34.59 -42.70
C ALA A 24 13.74 33.14 -42.50
N LEU A 25 14.85 32.68 -43.09
CA LEU A 25 15.39 31.33 -42.85
C LEU A 25 15.79 31.09 -41.40
N LEU A 26 16.47 32.07 -40.78
CA LEU A 26 16.83 32.02 -39.37
C LEU A 26 15.57 31.92 -38.49
N GLY A 27 14.52 32.66 -38.78
CA GLY A 27 13.24 32.60 -38.09
C GLY A 27 12.58 31.22 -38.19
N VAL A 28 12.58 30.60 -39.36
CA VAL A 28 12.04 29.26 -39.59
C VAL A 28 12.84 28.21 -38.78
N VAL A 29 14.17 28.27 -38.81
CA VAL A 29 15.03 27.36 -38.05
C VAL A 29 14.79 27.51 -36.55
N PHE A 30 14.68 28.75 -36.04
CA PHE A 30 14.41 29.01 -34.65
C PHE A 30 13.03 28.48 -34.22
N LEU A 31 12.00 28.70 -34.99
CA LEU A 31 10.64 28.21 -34.72
C LEU A 31 10.57 26.68 -34.73
N THR A 32 11.25 26.04 -35.69
CA THR A 32 11.28 24.56 -35.75
C THR A 32 12.05 23.97 -34.61
N ALA A 33 13.18 24.56 -34.22
CA ALA A 33 13.95 24.12 -33.04
C ALA A 33 13.13 24.26 -31.73
N ALA A 34 12.53 25.44 -31.51
CA ALA A 34 11.69 25.68 -30.33
C ALA A 34 10.47 24.73 -30.24
N HIS A 35 9.85 24.45 -31.40
CA HIS A 35 8.77 23.47 -31.46
C HIS A 35 9.23 22.05 -31.16
N SER A 36 10.36 21.63 -31.71
CA SER A 36 10.96 20.32 -31.45
C SER A 36 11.30 20.12 -29.97
N ASP A 37 11.88 21.16 -29.33
CA ASP A 37 12.24 21.11 -27.93
C ASP A 37 11.00 20.98 -27.03
N THR A 38 9.92 21.69 -27.34
CA THR A 38 8.67 21.60 -26.56
C THR A 38 7.99 20.25 -26.71
N VAL A 39 8.01 19.66 -27.91
CA VAL A 39 7.47 18.29 -28.15
C VAL A 39 8.30 17.24 -27.42
N SER A 40 9.63 17.34 -27.51
CA SER A 40 10.55 16.43 -26.82
C SER A 40 10.37 16.50 -25.30
N ALA A 41 10.30 17.69 -24.71
CA ALA A 41 10.05 17.89 -23.29
C ALA A 41 8.72 17.30 -22.83
N ARG A 42 7.64 17.46 -23.61
CA ARG A 42 6.34 16.85 -23.31
C ARG A 42 6.38 15.32 -23.36
N GLN A 43 7.08 14.74 -24.33
CA GLN A 43 7.24 13.29 -24.42
C GLN A 43 8.04 12.74 -23.25
N GLN A 44 9.13 13.42 -22.86
CA GLN A 44 9.91 13.03 -21.68
C GLN A 44 9.08 13.10 -20.40
N MET A 45 8.32 14.18 -20.19
CA MET A 45 7.39 14.29 -19.06
C MET A 45 6.36 13.16 -19.05
N ALA A 46 5.71 12.89 -20.17
CA ALA A 46 4.72 11.82 -20.26
C ALA A 46 5.31 10.44 -19.94
N THR A 47 6.53 10.17 -20.42
CA THR A 47 7.25 8.93 -20.14
C THR A 47 7.61 8.82 -18.66
N THR A 48 8.10 9.91 -18.07
CA THR A 48 8.45 9.96 -16.64
C THR A 48 7.21 9.76 -15.76
N ILE A 49 6.10 10.42 -16.07
CA ILE A 49 4.84 10.25 -15.32
C ILE A 49 4.35 8.80 -15.42
N ARG A 50 4.41 8.19 -16.61
CA ARG A 50 4.04 6.78 -16.79
C ARG A 50 4.92 5.86 -15.94
N TYR A 51 6.22 6.06 -15.98
CA TYR A 51 7.17 5.28 -15.16
C TYR A 51 6.88 5.41 -13.67
N ILE A 52 6.69 6.64 -13.16
CA ILE A 52 6.34 6.88 -11.75
C ILE A 52 5.04 6.15 -11.37
N ARG A 53 4.00 6.26 -12.22
CA ARG A 53 2.72 5.58 -11.99
C ARG A 53 2.88 4.06 -11.94
N GLU A 54 3.68 3.48 -12.84
CA GLU A 54 3.95 2.04 -12.85
C GLU A 54 4.71 1.61 -11.60
N GLN A 55 5.68 2.39 -11.13
CA GLN A 55 6.40 2.12 -9.89
C GLN A 55 5.47 2.20 -8.67
N CYS A 56 4.67 3.26 -8.55
CA CYS A 56 3.68 3.37 -7.47
C CYS A 56 2.71 2.18 -7.45
N ASN A 57 2.19 1.77 -8.61
CA ASN A 57 1.31 0.60 -8.71
C ASN A 57 2.02 -0.71 -8.35
N ARG A 58 3.32 -0.82 -8.63
CA ARG A 58 4.13 -1.98 -8.22
C ARG A 58 4.32 -2.00 -6.71
N TYR A 59 4.68 -0.87 -6.09
CA TYR A 59 4.84 -0.76 -4.65
C TYR A 59 3.53 -1.08 -3.92
N ASN A 60 2.41 -0.50 -4.32
CA ASN A 60 1.10 -0.79 -3.74
C ASN A 60 0.74 -2.29 -3.83
N ARG A 61 1.06 -2.96 -4.95
CA ARG A 61 0.82 -4.41 -5.08
C ARG A 61 1.70 -5.24 -4.16
N ILE A 62 2.97 -4.85 -3.98
CA ILE A 62 3.90 -5.55 -3.08
C ILE A 62 3.44 -5.36 -1.63
N GLU A 63 3.04 -4.15 -1.26
CA GLU A 63 2.53 -3.82 0.06
C GLU A 63 1.27 -4.62 0.39
N LEU A 64 0.25 -4.58 -0.46
CA LEU A 64 -0.98 -5.37 -0.31
C LEU A 64 -0.71 -6.88 -0.22
N ALA A 65 0.23 -7.40 -1.02
CA ALA A 65 0.60 -8.81 -0.96
C ALA A 65 1.29 -9.16 0.36
N SER A 66 2.15 -8.27 0.87
CA SER A 66 2.82 -8.43 2.17
C SER A 66 1.81 -8.41 3.32
N GLU A 67 0.87 -7.45 3.29
CA GLU A 67 -0.21 -7.34 4.27
C GLU A 67 -1.10 -8.57 4.31
N THR A 68 -1.55 -9.03 3.15
CA THR A 68 -2.37 -10.24 3.03
C THR A 68 -1.64 -11.46 3.57
N LYS A 69 -0.34 -11.60 3.26
CA LYS A 69 0.49 -12.71 3.75
C LYS A 69 0.64 -12.69 5.27
N SER A 70 0.81 -11.50 5.86
CA SER A 70 0.93 -11.36 7.30
C SER A 70 -0.38 -11.73 8.01
N LEU A 71 -1.52 -11.20 7.56
CA LEU A 71 -2.84 -11.55 8.07
C LEU A 71 -3.14 -13.06 7.96
N MET A 72 -2.81 -13.67 6.82
CA MET A 72 -2.97 -15.12 6.63
C MET A 72 -2.13 -15.91 7.62
N ARG A 73 -0.90 -15.49 7.88
CA ARG A 73 -0.02 -16.16 8.86
C ARG A 73 -0.63 -16.13 10.26
N VAL A 74 -1.11 -14.97 10.73
CA VAL A 74 -1.76 -14.86 12.05
C VAL A 74 -3.03 -15.73 12.09
N MET A 75 -3.82 -15.74 11.02
CA MET A 75 -5.02 -16.58 10.91
C MET A 75 -4.70 -18.08 10.95
N GLU A 76 -3.64 -18.52 10.31
CA GLU A 76 -3.18 -19.92 10.37
C GLU A 76 -2.68 -20.27 11.76
N SER A 77 -1.90 -19.37 12.38
CA SER A 77 -1.41 -19.54 13.75
C SER A 77 -2.54 -19.66 14.75
N VAL A 78 -3.52 -18.76 14.74
CA VAL A 78 -4.66 -18.84 15.66
C VAL A 78 -5.50 -20.10 15.43
N GLY A 79 -5.68 -20.51 14.16
CA GLY A 79 -6.35 -21.77 13.84
C GLY A 79 -5.58 -23.01 14.32
N HIS A 80 -4.25 -22.98 14.36
CA HIS A 80 -3.43 -24.04 14.93
C HIS A 80 -3.55 -24.06 16.46
N ILE A 81 -3.45 -22.90 17.11
CA ILE A 81 -3.60 -22.75 18.55
C ILE A 81 -4.97 -23.28 19.00
N ALA A 82 -6.06 -22.88 18.36
CA ALA A 82 -7.40 -23.35 18.70
C ALA A 82 -7.57 -24.86 18.59
N ARG A 83 -6.88 -25.51 17.63
CA ARG A 83 -6.85 -26.99 17.53
C ARG A 83 -6.07 -27.64 18.66
N GLN A 84 -4.91 -27.05 19.01
CA GLN A 84 -4.06 -27.56 20.07
C GLN A 84 -4.75 -27.44 21.44
N MET A 85 -5.34 -26.27 21.74
CA MET A 85 -6.12 -26.07 22.96
C MET A 85 -7.25 -27.10 23.11
N ALA A 86 -7.94 -27.40 22.02
CA ALA A 86 -8.99 -28.41 22.01
C ALA A 86 -8.46 -29.84 22.19
N ALA A 87 -7.25 -30.13 21.75
CA ALA A 87 -6.60 -31.42 21.94
C ALA A 87 -6.10 -31.63 23.38
N ASP A 88 -5.59 -30.56 24.00
CA ASP A 88 -5.05 -30.58 25.33
C ASP A 88 -6.15 -30.59 26.44
N GLY A 89 -7.34 -30.12 26.11
CA GLY A 89 -8.51 -30.11 27.00
C GLY A 89 -8.33 -29.22 28.23
N GLU A 90 -8.91 -29.66 29.38
CA GLU A 90 -8.90 -28.88 30.62
C GLU A 90 -7.50 -28.78 31.26
N GLU A 91 -6.59 -29.70 30.97
CA GLU A 91 -5.20 -29.71 31.49
C GLU A 91 -4.25 -28.95 30.56
N GLY A 92 -4.80 -28.10 29.67
CA GLY A 92 -4.03 -27.37 28.64
C GLY A 92 -2.90 -26.53 29.20
N ALA A 93 -1.92 -26.27 28.33
CA ALA A 93 -0.78 -25.41 28.65
C ALA A 93 -1.22 -23.96 28.94
N PRO A 94 -0.42 -23.14 29.63
CA PRO A 94 -0.73 -21.73 29.80
C PRO A 94 -0.74 -20.99 28.45
N LEU A 95 -1.55 -19.93 28.34
CA LEU A 95 -1.69 -19.15 27.09
C LEU A 95 -0.36 -18.65 26.53
N SER A 96 0.63 -18.37 27.40
CA SER A 96 1.98 -17.96 27.00
C SER A 96 2.69 -19.01 26.14
N GLU A 97 2.51 -20.30 26.41
CA GLU A 97 3.11 -21.39 25.63
C GLU A 97 2.44 -21.49 24.25
N TYR A 98 1.10 -21.42 24.20
CA TYR A 98 0.38 -21.39 22.93
C TYR A 98 0.76 -20.18 22.08
N ALA A 99 0.91 -19.00 22.70
CA ALA A 99 1.35 -17.79 22.00
C ALA A 99 2.77 -17.93 21.43
N GLN A 100 3.71 -18.50 22.20
CA GLN A 100 5.06 -18.77 21.72
C GLN A 100 5.08 -19.80 20.58
N MET A 101 4.32 -20.88 20.71
CA MET A 101 4.21 -21.88 19.66
C MET A 101 3.62 -21.31 18.37
N GLY A 102 2.63 -20.42 18.47
CA GLY A 102 2.00 -19.75 17.34
C GLY A 102 2.77 -18.56 16.79
N TYR A 103 3.87 -18.13 17.46
CA TYR A 103 4.61 -16.91 17.11
C TYR A 103 3.70 -15.68 17.04
N VAL A 104 2.81 -15.53 18.02
CA VAL A 104 1.91 -14.38 18.17
C VAL A 104 2.27 -13.57 19.41
N SER A 105 2.03 -12.25 19.34
CA SER A 105 2.37 -11.32 20.42
C SER A 105 1.35 -11.32 21.55
N GLY A 106 0.10 -11.68 21.24
CA GLY A 106 -0.96 -11.80 22.23
C GLY A 106 -1.98 -12.85 21.83
N LEU A 107 -2.62 -13.42 22.82
CA LEU A 107 -3.65 -14.45 22.70
C LEU A 107 -4.80 -14.15 23.66
N ILE A 108 -6.02 -14.20 23.16
CA ILE A 108 -7.23 -13.88 23.91
C ILE A 108 -8.24 -14.98 23.66
N VAL A 109 -8.82 -15.46 24.74
CA VAL A 109 -9.90 -16.46 24.72
C VAL A 109 -11.17 -15.80 25.23
N MET A 110 -12.22 -15.88 24.43
CA MET A 110 -13.52 -15.27 24.73
C MET A 110 -14.61 -16.33 24.68
N ASP A 111 -15.69 -16.09 25.41
CA ASP A 111 -16.90 -16.89 25.32
C ASP A 111 -17.76 -16.50 24.10
N GLU A 112 -18.92 -17.13 23.94
CA GLU A 112 -19.87 -16.87 22.87
C GLU A 112 -20.49 -15.47 22.89
N THR A 113 -20.44 -14.79 24.05
CA THR A 113 -20.97 -13.42 24.24
C THR A 113 -19.95 -12.33 23.97
N GLY A 114 -18.67 -12.72 23.79
CA GLY A 114 -17.56 -11.79 23.63
C GLY A 114 -16.89 -11.40 24.95
N PHE A 115 -17.26 -12.06 26.06
CA PHE A 115 -16.58 -11.84 27.33
C PHE A 115 -15.22 -12.54 27.35
N VAL A 116 -14.17 -11.79 27.73
CA VAL A 116 -12.80 -12.33 27.83
C VAL A 116 -12.70 -13.29 29.02
N LEU A 117 -12.43 -14.55 28.73
CA LEU A 117 -12.22 -15.59 29.72
C LEU A 117 -10.77 -15.62 30.23
N SER A 118 -9.82 -15.43 29.31
CA SER A 118 -8.39 -15.36 29.62
C SER A 118 -7.65 -14.65 28.50
N ASP A 119 -6.57 -13.97 28.83
CA ASP A 119 -5.73 -13.25 27.92
C ASP A 119 -4.25 -13.36 28.26
N TYR A 120 -3.41 -13.20 27.26
CA TYR A 120 -1.96 -13.13 27.37
C TYR A 120 -1.42 -12.06 26.42
N HIS A 121 -0.56 -11.20 26.93
CA HIS A 121 0.11 -10.13 26.20
C HIS A 121 1.61 -10.22 26.44
N GLY A 122 2.37 -10.58 25.43
CA GLY A 122 3.81 -10.83 25.52
C GLY A 122 4.65 -9.64 26.00
N THR A 123 4.18 -8.41 25.77
CA THR A 123 4.83 -7.16 26.19
C THR A 123 4.27 -6.59 27.52
N GLY A 124 3.32 -7.30 28.15
CA GLY A 124 2.70 -6.93 29.43
C GLY A 124 1.46 -6.04 29.33
N GLU A 125 1.27 -5.30 28.25
CA GLU A 125 0.06 -4.48 28.04
C GLU A 125 -0.58 -4.77 26.68
N ALA A 126 -1.92 -4.82 26.68
CA ALA A 126 -2.69 -4.91 25.45
C ALA A 126 -2.64 -3.60 24.66
N PRO A 127 -2.62 -3.65 23.33
CA PRO A 127 -2.81 -2.44 22.51
C PRO A 127 -4.14 -1.76 22.85
N ARG A 128 -4.13 -0.45 23.08
CA ARG A 128 -5.33 0.30 23.52
C ARG A 128 -6.51 0.16 22.57
N GLN A 129 -6.24 0.15 21.28
CA GLN A 129 -7.25 0.02 20.24
C GLN A 129 -7.85 -1.39 20.13
N LEU A 130 -7.21 -2.40 20.74
CA LEU A 130 -7.61 -3.80 20.59
C LEU A 130 -9.06 -4.04 21.02
N GLY A 131 -9.52 -3.38 22.10
CA GLY A 131 -10.88 -3.50 22.61
C GLY A 131 -11.96 -3.19 21.57
N GLU A 132 -11.77 -2.14 20.76
CA GLU A 132 -12.72 -1.75 19.71
C GLU A 132 -12.90 -2.84 18.64
N TYR A 133 -11.84 -3.60 18.36
CA TYR A 133 -11.86 -4.67 17.37
C TYR A 133 -12.38 -5.99 17.95
N LEU A 134 -12.18 -6.22 19.24
CA LEU A 134 -12.73 -7.39 19.94
C LEU A 134 -14.26 -7.30 20.07
N ASP A 135 -14.81 -6.10 20.21
CA ASP A 135 -16.26 -5.85 20.27
C ASP A 135 -16.93 -5.87 18.87
N SER A 136 -16.17 -6.15 17.82
CA SER A 136 -16.69 -6.15 16.45
C SER A 136 -17.73 -7.27 16.24
N PRO A 137 -18.92 -6.98 15.70
CA PRO A 137 -19.90 -8.02 15.36
C PRO A 137 -19.36 -9.10 14.42
N ALA A 138 -18.44 -8.73 13.52
CA ALA A 138 -17.83 -9.67 12.60
C ALA A 138 -16.88 -10.65 13.30
N LEU A 139 -16.26 -10.25 14.42
CA LEU A 139 -15.45 -11.14 15.23
C LEU A 139 -16.37 -12.08 16.04
N LEU A 140 -17.45 -11.56 16.63
CA LEU A 140 -18.42 -12.36 17.37
C LEU A 140 -19.13 -13.39 16.47
N ASP A 141 -19.30 -13.11 15.20
CA ASP A 141 -19.80 -14.11 14.22
C ASP A 141 -18.94 -15.38 14.18
N ALA A 142 -17.63 -15.30 14.47
CA ALA A 142 -16.77 -16.47 14.53
C ALA A 142 -17.07 -17.39 15.71
N ALA A 143 -17.70 -16.89 16.78
CA ALA A 143 -18.18 -17.72 17.89
C ALA A 143 -19.43 -18.53 17.51
N LEU A 144 -20.33 -17.89 16.77
CA LEU A 144 -21.61 -18.50 16.36
C LEU A 144 -21.46 -19.44 15.17
N TYR A 145 -20.46 -19.22 14.33
CA TYR A 145 -20.20 -19.95 13.09
C TYR A 145 -18.76 -20.42 13.04
N PRO A 146 -18.43 -21.60 13.58
CA PRO A 146 -17.04 -22.09 13.70
C PRO A 146 -16.26 -22.23 12.39
N GLU A 147 -16.96 -22.24 11.25
CA GLU A 147 -16.35 -22.22 9.93
C GLU A 147 -15.90 -20.82 9.50
N LYS A 148 -16.44 -19.77 10.10
CA LYS A 148 -16.03 -18.38 9.84
C LYS A 148 -14.69 -18.09 10.52
N ARG A 149 -13.94 -17.23 9.86
CA ARG A 149 -12.68 -16.69 10.35
C ARG A 149 -12.71 -15.17 10.22
N TYR A 150 -12.22 -14.51 11.21
CA TYR A 150 -12.09 -13.06 11.20
C TYR A 150 -10.61 -12.68 11.12
N ALA A 151 -10.27 -11.72 10.28
CA ALA A 151 -8.95 -11.13 10.28
C ALA A 151 -9.05 -9.65 9.89
N THR A 152 -8.31 -8.82 10.58
CA THR A 152 -8.23 -7.38 10.31
C THR A 152 -6.85 -6.86 10.65
N ARG A 153 -6.52 -5.68 10.11
CA ARG A 153 -5.32 -4.92 10.44
C ARG A 153 -5.75 -3.55 10.94
N PHE A 154 -5.10 -3.07 11.98
CA PHE A 154 -5.33 -1.73 12.51
C PHE A 154 -4.03 -1.03 12.90
N ALA A 155 -4.04 0.29 12.87
CA ALA A 155 -2.93 1.12 13.29
C ALA A 155 -3.02 1.46 14.76
N CYS A 156 -1.90 1.39 15.48
CA CYS A 156 -1.76 1.89 16.84
C CYS A 156 -1.38 3.37 16.86
N GLU A 157 -1.50 4.01 18.02
CA GLU A 157 -1.15 5.42 18.21
C GLU A 157 0.32 5.73 17.92
N ASP A 158 1.20 4.76 18.11
CA ASP A 158 2.63 4.86 17.80
C ASP A 158 2.97 4.66 16.31
N GLY A 159 1.96 4.44 15.47
CA GLY A 159 2.09 4.19 14.04
C GLY A 159 2.44 2.73 13.69
N SER A 160 2.58 1.83 14.67
CA SER A 160 2.72 0.40 14.40
C SER A 160 1.41 -0.18 13.85
N MET A 161 1.53 -1.23 13.02
CA MET A 161 0.38 -1.96 12.47
C MET A 161 0.25 -3.30 13.16
N ILE A 162 -0.94 -3.65 13.60
CA ILE A 162 -1.24 -4.92 14.25
C ILE A 162 -2.19 -5.72 13.37
N ASP A 163 -1.82 -6.98 13.15
CA ASP A 163 -2.66 -7.98 12.50
C ASP A 163 -3.40 -8.77 13.58
N LEU A 164 -4.72 -8.72 13.57
CA LEU A 164 -5.60 -9.46 14.46
C LEU A 164 -6.34 -10.53 13.67
N ALA A 165 -6.33 -11.75 14.16
CA ALA A 165 -7.16 -12.82 13.61
C ALA A 165 -7.89 -13.57 14.74
N ALA A 166 -9.09 -14.08 14.41
CA ALA A 166 -9.92 -14.84 15.33
C ALA A 166 -10.60 -16.02 14.63
N VAL A 167 -10.75 -17.11 15.39
CA VAL A 167 -11.45 -18.32 14.96
C VAL A 167 -12.33 -18.83 16.07
N GLY A 168 -13.39 -19.57 15.74
CA GLY A 168 -14.19 -20.27 16.73
C GLY A 168 -13.36 -21.28 17.53
N ARG A 169 -13.59 -21.35 18.83
CA ARG A 169 -13.07 -22.42 19.70
C ARG A 169 -13.57 -23.77 19.21
N ARG A 170 -12.82 -24.82 19.51
CA ARG A 170 -13.19 -26.20 19.14
C ARG A 170 -13.53 -27.07 20.34
N ASP A 171 -13.17 -26.65 21.54
CA ASP A 171 -13.40 -27.31 22.83
C ASP A 171 -14.68 -26.83 23.52
N ALA A 172 -15.09 -25.57 23.25
CA ALA A 172 -16.27 -24.94 23.84
C ALA A 172 -16.81 -23.85 22.91
N PRO A 173 -18.06 -23.37 23.10
CA PRO A 173 -18.52 -22.14 22.42
C PRO A 173 -17.62 -20.95 22.76
N GLY A 174 -17.30 -20.15 21.75
CA GLY A 174 -16.46 -18.95 21.94
C GLY A 174 -15.41 -18.80 20.85
N ILE A 175 -14.43 -17.95 21.13
CA ILE A 175 -13.44 -17.47 20.17
C ILE A 175 -12.04 -17.61 20.77
N VAL A 176 -11.08 -17.93 19.91
CA VAL A 176 -9.65 -17.69 20.13
C VAL A 176 -9.22 -16.60 19.17
N ALA A 177 -8.70 -15.49 19.70
CA ALA A 177 -8.14 -14.39 18.93
C ALA A 177 -6.64 -14.24 19.21
N ALA A 178 -5.86 -13.91 18.20
CA ALA A 178 -4.43 -13.65 18.33
C ALA A 178 -3.99 -12.45 17.48
N TYR A 179 -2.91 -11.77 17.94
CA TYR A 179 -2.31 -10.66 17.19
C TYR A 179 -0.77 -10.70 17.25
#